data_b13047159d9da34a5bece2dbb971f778
#
_entry.id   b13047159d9da34a5bece2dbb971f778
#
_cell.length_a   1.000
_cell.length_b   1.000
_cell.length_c   1.000
_cell.angle_alpha   90.00
_cell.angle_beta   90.00
_cell.angle_gamma   90.00
#
_symmetry.space_group_name_H-M   'P 1'
#
loop_
_entity.id
_entity.type
_entity.pdbx_description
1 polymer ?
#
loop_
_entity_poly.entity_id
_entity_poly.type
_entity_poly.pdbx_seq_one_letter_code
_entity_poly.pdbx_strand_id
1 'polypeptide(L)'
;MSSTRSLRGSTAPPLRARTARAVLCAIVAALAAAVLANPARADLAAVGPIDPATQLPAWFQDANGLKLGLCLDGPPFCLTTADEFNAPDGEAFWWNAGADLASGGTKAKLILAQEAVNPAGGRGAFMRVRVRITGARPSTTYTARHPFGTVSVTTNASGTGTETVDTGCLMGPCPSFAGALSGEIGPFLTWAPGGSAPPAGFVGDAATPHAVTGGTNGNSFAVAGPGLNDSTNLFVVAGKLAGPPVPVFHGPAGLDFGGQALGTPTAPQGVTVTSFGVPDPAGASNLAVSAIGVSGPAAADFRVVSSTCGGAVMPSGAACAIGVQFVPAAAGPRTASLDVATNAASGVSHIALTGTGVDPRATAAAAAAFRSRFKVAKLRTTHRMSRARVLRRGLRLSMLLPQGAEIIKISVLRVRQSGRVNRKPIWLAYRVLPSRAGLYRLSLDSRALRRRLKAGLYQINVTPGLSKHQLGGTATTRIRITRH
;
A
#
# COMPACT_ATOMS: atom_id res chain seq x y z
N MET A 1 -71.02 -4.06 39.74
CA MET A 1 -70.33 -5.29 39.24
C MET A 1 -68.90 -4.93 38.90
N SER A 2 -68.04 -5.41 39.75
CA SER A 2 -66.61 -5.07 39.84
C SER A 2 -65.82 -5.90 38.85
N SER A 3 -64.86 -5.32 38.18
CA SER A 3 -63.82 -6.07 37.45
C SER A 3 -62.46 -5.42 37.67
N THR A 4 -61.63 -6.07 38.46
CA THR A 4 -60.26 -5.77 38.80
C THR A 4 -59.35 -6.17 37.68
N ARG A 5 -58.52 -5.26 37.16
CA ARG A 5 -57.41 -5.53 36.23
C ARG A 5 -56.09 -5.58 37.00
N SER A 6 -55.51 -6.75 36.99
CA SER A 6 -54.15 -7.03 37.48
C SER A 6 -53.08 -6.35 36.64
N LEU A 7 -52.22 -5.58 37.27
CA LEU A 7 -50.98 -5.02 36.66
C LEU A 7 -49.85 -6.03 36.79
N ARG A 8 -49.36 -6.55 35.66
CA ARG A 8 -48.11 -7.31 35.59
C ARG A 8 -46.94 -6.33 35.53
N GLY A 9 -46.07 -6.38 36.51
CA GLY A 9 -44.82 -5.63 36.54
C GLY A 9 -43.81 -6.14 35.49
N SER A 10 -43.38 -5.25 34.66
CA SER A 10 -42.27 -5.46 33.71
C SER A 10 -40.97 -5.00 34.37
N THR A 11 -40.11 -5.93 34.72
CA THR A 11 -38.75 -5.64 35.20
C THR A 11 -37.84 -5.42 34.00
N ALA A 12 -37.42 -4.18 33.76
CA ALA A 12 -36.41 -3.84 32.78
C ALA A 12 -35.00 -4.23 33.27
N PRO A 13 -34.12 -4.78 32.43
CA PRO A 13 -32.76 -5.11 32.80
C PRO A 13 -31.88 -3.84 32.88
N PRO A 14 -30.77 -3.85 33.67
CA PRO A 14 -30.02 -2.65 34.01
C PRO A 14 -29.28 -2.05 32.81
N LEU A 15 -29.32 -0.74 32.68
CA LEU A 15 -28.76 0.09 31.57
C LEU A 15 -27.25 -0.12 31.26
N ARG A 16 -26.50 -0.73 32.18
CA ARG A 16 -25.03 -0.88 32.00
C ARG A 16 -24.58 -1.92 30.96
N ALA A 17 -25.45 -2.85 30.55
CA ALA A 17 -25.08 -3.87 29.54
C ALA A 17 -25.29 -3.41 28.08
N ARG A 18 -26.07 -2.35 27.86
CA ARG A 18 -26.34 -1.83 26.50
C ARG A 18 -25.26 -0.89 25.97
N THR A 19 -24.64 -0.11 26.84
CA THR A 19 -23.57 0.84 26.45
C THR A 19 -22.27 0.14 26.02
N ALA A 20 -21.91 -0.97 26.69
CA ALA A 20 -20.70 -1.72 26.33
C ALA A 20 -20.80 -2.44 24.96
N ARG A 21 -22.03 -2.89 24.57
CA ARG A 21 -22.24 -3.51 23.25
C ARG A 21 -22.29 -2.49 22.12
N ALA A 22 -22.84 -1.30 22.34
CA ALA A 22 -22.91 -0.24 21.35
C ALA A 22 -21.51 0.33 21.01
N VAL A 23 -20.64 0.48 22.01
CA VAL A 23 -19.26 0.96 21.80
C VAL A 23 -18.41 -0.10 21.08
N LEU A 24 -18.60 -1.39 21.36
CA LEU A 24 -17.87 -2.46 20.67
C LEU A 24 -18.30 -2.60 19.20
N CYS A 25 -19.59 -2.45 18.88
CA CYS A 25 -20.09 -2.44 17.51
C CYS A 25 -19.62 -1.19 16.73
N ALA A 26 -19.52 -0.02 17.37
CA ALA A 26 -19.02 1.20 16.74
C ALA A 26 -17.52 1.12 16.41
N ILE A 27 -16.71 0.50 17.27
CA ILE A 27 -15.27 0.29 17.03
C ILE A 27 -15.03 -0.74 15.93
N VAL A 28 -15.84 -1.81 15.86
CA VAL A 28 -15.74 -2.82 14.78
C VAL A 28 -16.24 -2.25 13.46
N ALA A 29 -17.26 -1.40 13.45
CA ALA A 29 -17.77 -0.72 12.26
C ALA A 29 -16.78 0.35 11.75
N ALA A 30 -16.08 1.06 12.64
CA ALA A 30 -15.05 2.03 12.27
C ALA A 30 -13.79 1.34 11.70
N LEU A 31 -13.40 0.16 12.21
CA LEU A 31 -12.31 -0.66 11.67
C LEU A 31 -12.69 -1.33 10.34
N ALA A 32 -13.95 -1.70 10.13
CA ALA A 32 -14.45 -2.23 8.86
C ALA A 32 -14.61 -1.14 7.80
N ALA A 33 -14.95 0.10 8.17
CA ALA A 33 -15.01 1.23 7.25
C ALA A 33 -13.62 1.70 6.78
N ALA A 34 -12.57 1.52 7.59
CA ALA A 34 -11.19 1.81 7.20
C ALA A 34 -10.61 0.79 6.19
N VAL A 35 -11.24 -0.40 6.06
CA VAL A 35 -10.82 -1.44 5.08
C VAL A 35 -11.55 -1.28 3.74
N LEU A 36 -12.59 -0.43 3.66
CA LEU A 36 -13.37 -0.16 2.46
C LEU A 36 -13.19 1.28 1.92
N ALA A 37 -12.13 1.98 2.28
CA ALA A 37 -11.69 3.10 1.48
C ALA A 37 -11.20 2.51 0.15
N ASN A 38 -12.08 2.48 -0.84
CA ASN A 38 -11.67 2.29 -2.23
C ASN A 38 -10.52 3.29 -2.46
N PRO A 39 -9.37 2.85 -3.00
CA PRO A 39 -8.38 3.81 -3.46
C PRO A 39 -9.13 4.79 -4.36
N ALA A 40 -8.92 6.09 -4.15
CA ALA A 40 -9.47 7.10 -5.02
C ALA A 40 -9.15 6.67 -6.45
N ARG A 41 -10.17 6.44 -7.27
CA ARG A 41 -9.97 6.13 -8.69
C ARG A 41 -9.13 7.26 -9.25
N ALA A 42 -8.02 6.91 -9.83
CA ALA A 42 -7.16 7.84 -10.52
C ALA A 42 -7.79 8.10 -11.89
N ASP A 43 -8.80 8.95 -11.95
CA ASP A 43 -9.50 9.28 -13.18
C ASP A 43 -8.78 10.44 -13.89
N LEU A 44 -8.78 10.43 -15.23
CA LEU A 44 -8.45 11.61 -16.01
C LEU A 44 -9.58 12.64 -15.88
N ALA A 45 -9.24 13.92 -15.95
CA ALA A 45 -10.19 15.00 -15.66
C ALA A 45 -11.06 15.36 -16.87
N ALA A 46 -10.51 15.33 -18.10
CA ALA A 46 -11.21 15.75 -19.30
C ALA A 46 -10.65 15.15 -20.59
N VAL A 47 -11.49 15.15 -21.62
CA VAL A 47 -11.13 14.79 -23.00
C VAL A 47 -11.41 15.97 -23.91
N GLY A 48 -10.52 16.22 -24.88
CA GLY A 48 -10.58 17.32 -25.82
C GLY A 48 -11.65 17.13 -26.92
N PRO A 49 -11.83 18.17 -27.74
CA PRO A 49 -12.66 18.04 -28.94
C PRO A 49 -12.05 17.01 -29.89
N ILE A 50 -12.89 16.51 -30.80
CA ILE A 50 -12.42 15.60 -31.84
C ILE A 50 -11.63 16.39 -32.88
N ASP A 51 -10.41 15.95 -33.11
CA ASP A 51 -9.55 16.46 -34.16
C ASP A 51 -10.07 15.90 -35.53
N PRO A 52 -10.43 16.79 -36.47
CA PRO A 52 -10.95 16.34 -37.77
C PRO A 52 -9.97 15.47 -38.56
N ALA A 53 -8.67 15.68 -38.39
CA ALA A 53 -7.65 14.93 -39.15
C ALA A 53 -7.51 13.49 -38.62
N THR A 54 -7.55 13.31 -37.32
CA THR A 54 -7.36 12.00 -36.69
C THR A 54 -8.68 11.32 -36.32
N GLN A 55 -9.81 12.02 -36.29
CA GLN A 55 -11.12 11.53 -35.80
C GLN A 55 -11.03 11.03 -34.33
N LEU A 56 -10.07 11.48 -33.58
CA LEU A 56 -9.80 11.15 -32.18
C LEU A 56 -9.77 12.40 -31.32
N PRO A 57 -9.83 12.30 -29.98
CA PRO A 57 -9.65 13.44 -29.10
C PRO A 57 -8.31 14.15 -29.35
N ALA A 58 -8.35 15.47 -29.51
CA ALA A 58 -7.12 16.26 -29.67
C ALA A 58 -6.18 16.15 -28.48
N TRP A 59 -6.72 15.90 -27.27
CA TRP A 59 -5.95 15.72 -26.04
C TRP A 59 -6.77 14.99 -24.98
N PHE A 60 -6.06 14.37 -24.03
CA PHE A 60 -6.57 14.00 -22.70
C PHE A 60 -5.92 14.86 -21.62
N GLN A 61 -6.66 15.19 -20.56
CA GLN A 61 -6.21 16.02 -19.46
C GLN A 61 -6.29 15.24 -18.14
N ASP A 62 -5.24 15.31 -17.34
CA ASP A 62 -5.25 14.77 -16.00
C ASP A 62 -5.84 15.74 -14.94
N ALA A 63 -5.96 15.27 -13.68
CA ALA A 63 -6.51 16.05 -12.59
C ALA A 63 -5.66 17.29 -12.22
N ASN A 64 -4.40 17.32 -12.61
CA ASN A 64 -3.49 18.46 -12.40
C ASN A 64 -3.54 19.49 -13.53
N GLY A 65 -4.35 19.25 -14.56
CA GLY A 65 -4.50 20.15 -15.73
C GLY A 65 -3.51 19.87 -16.86
N LEU A 66 -2.62 18.88 -16.73
CA LEU A 66 -1.69 18.47 -17.77
C LEU A 66 -2.46 17.87 -18.96
N LYS A 67 -2.31 18.49 -20.14
CA LYS A 67 -2.93 18.04 -21.40
C LYS A 67 -1.89 17.38 -22.29
N LEU A 68 -2.19 16.18 -22.76
CA LEU A 68 -1.35 15.44 -23.70
C LEU A 68 -2.09 15.20 -24.99
N GLY A 69 -1.49 15.57 -26.12
CA GLY A 69 -1.95 15.35 -27.49
C GLY A 69 -1.48 14.01 -28.02
N LEU A 70 -2.10 13.54 -29.09
CA LEU A 70 -1.69 12.31 -29.76
C LEU A 70 -0.24 12.45 -30.25
N CYS A 71 0.64 11.56 -29.80
CA CYS A 71 2.09 11.63 -30.01
C CYS A 71 2.46 10.83 -31.26
N LEU A 72 2.69 11.53 -32.37
CA LEU A 72 2.97 10.96 -33.68
C LEU A 72 4.32 11.40 -34.27
N ASP A 73 5.20 11.97 -33.44
CA ASP A 73 6.51 12.48 -33.91
C ASP A 73 7.57 11.36 -34.07
N GLY A 74 7.21 10.11 -33.71
CA GLY A 74 8.13 8.98 -33.77
C GLY A 74 9.24 8.99 -32.75
N PRO A 75 10.05 7.93 -32.69
CA PRO A 75 11.19 7.83 -31.78
C PRO A 75 12.23 8.95 -31.97
N PRO A 76 12.87 9.43 -30.88
CA PRO A 76 12.77 8.91 -29.52
C PRO A 76 11.64 9.49 -28.68
N PHE A 77 10.92 10.49 -29.16
CA PHE A 77 9.95 11.26 -28.37
C PHE A 77 8.61 10.55 -28.22
N CYS A 78 8.12 9.94 -29.32
CA CYS A 78 6.90 9.16 -29.36
C CYS A 78 7.21 7.71 -29.77
N LEU A 79 6.31 6.79 -29.48
CA LEU A 79 6.47 5.38 -29.86
C LEU A 79 6.16 5.12 -31.33
N THR A 80 5.36 6.01 -31.97
CA THR A 80 4.73 5.77 -33.25
C THR A 80 4.81 7.04 -34.10
N THR A 81 4.96 6.89 -35.40
CA THR A 81 4.83 7.96 -36.42
C THR A 81 3.37 8.04 -36.91
N ALA A 82 3.04 9.15 -37.61
CA ALA A 82 1.73 9.31 -38.23
C ALA A 82 1.41 8.22 -39.29
N ASP A 83 2.43 7.82 -40.06
CA ASP A 83 2.29 6.79 -41.09
C ASP A 83 2.00 5.41 -40.50
N GLU A 84 2.74 5.05 -39.43
CA GLU A 84 2.53 3.79 -38.69
C GLU A 84 1.12 3.74 -38.05
N PHE A 85 0.66 4.84 -37.48
CA PHE A 85 -0.68 4.92 -36.90
C PHE A 85 -1.79 4.81 -37.97
N ASN A 86 -1.60 5.42 -39.13
CA ASN A 86 -2.57 5.39 -40.20
C ASN A 86 -2.61 4.05 -40.98
N ALA A 87 -1.64 3.17 -40.78
CA ALA A 87 -1.68 1.81 -41.29
C ALA A 87 -2.83 1.00 -40.65
N PRO A 88 -3.30 -0.08 -41.29
CA PRO A 88 -4.27 -1.00 -40.70
C PRO A 88 -3.78 -1.51 -39.33
N ASP A 89 -4.65 -1.51 -38.32
CA ASP A 89 -4.35 -1.91 -36.94
C ASP A 89 -3.22 -1.10 -36.29
N GLY A 90 -2.96 0.12 -36.78
CA GLY A 90 -1.95 1.02 -36.21
C GLY A 90 -2.33 1.46 -34.80
N GLU A 91 -1.32 1.58 -33.94
CA GLU A 91 -1.45 2.04 -32.56
C GLU A 91 -0.70 3.38 -32.40
N ALA A 92 -1.25 4.27 -31.58
CA ALA A 92 -0.60 5.51 -31.15
C ALA A 92 -0.99 5.83 -29.71
N PHE A 93 -0.32 6.82 -29.11
CA PHE A 93 -0.48 7.09 -27.69
C PHE A 93 -0.57 8.59 -27.44
N TRP A 94 -1.50 9.01 -26.59
CA TRP A 94 -1.43 10.32 -25.94
C TRP A 94 -0.37 10.30 -24.84
N TRP A 95 -0.26 9.15 -24.18
CA TRP A 95 0.70 8.91 -23.14
C TRP A 95 1.01 7.42 -23.00
N ASN A 96 2.25 7.10 -22.72
CA ASN A 96 2.72 5.75 -22.41
C ASN A 96 3.77 5.80 -21.32
N ALA A 97 3.73 4.85 -20.39
CA ALA A 97 4.81 4.62 -19.43
C ALA A 97 5.08 3.11 -19.32
N GLY A 98 6.32 2.73 -19.48
CA GLY A 98 6.77 1.34 -19.41
C GLY A 98 7.89 1.13 -18.42
N ALA A 99 7.87 -0.02 -17.73
CA ALA A 99 8.95 -0.45 -16.84
C ALA A 99 9.25 -1.94 -17.00
N ASP A 100 10.51 -2.29 -16.94
CA ASP A 100 11.01 -3.66 -17.09
C ASP A 100 11.74 -4.12 -15.82
N LEU A 101 11.49 -5.37 -15.41
CA LEU A 101 12.23 -6.09 -14.37
C LEU A 101 12.84 -7.35 -14.96
N ALA A 102 14.07 -7.67 -14.53
CA ALA A 102 14.74 -8.92 -14.91
C ALA A 102 15.52 -9.47 -13.71
N SER A 103 15.14 -10.66 -13.23
CA SER A 103 15.76 -11.30 -12.07
C SER A 103 15.78 -12.82 -12.27
N GLY A 104 16.98 -13.44 -12.20
CA GLY A 104 17.13 -14.89 -12.23
C GLY A 104 16.53 -15.61 -13.46
N GLY A 105 16.49 -14.94 -14.63
CA GLY A 105 15.90 -15.45 -15.87
C GLY A 105 14.41 -15.15 -16.03
N THR A 106 13.73 -14.71 -14.97
CA THR A 106 12.36 -14.20 -15.02
C THR A 106 12.38 -12.74 -15.47
N LYS A 107 11.45 -12.38 -16.37
CA LYS A 107 11.24 -10.99 -16.83
C LYS A 107 9.81 -10.59 -16.54
N ALA A 108 9.62 -9.35 -16.09
CA ALA A 108 8.30 -8.74 -15.97
C ALA A 108 8.30 -7.38 -16.66
N LYS A 109 7.27 -7.13 -17.46
CA LYS A 109 7.07 -5.87 -18.18
C LYS A 109 5.74 -5.26 -17.81
N LEU A 110 5.77 -3.98 -17.44
CA LEU A 110 4.59 -3.14 -17.26
C LEU A 110 4.42 -2.22 -18.45
N ILE A 111 3.18 -2.07 -18.91
CA ILE A 111 2.74 -1.05 -19.87
C ILE A 111 1.54 -0.34 -19.25
N LEU A 112 1.65 0.97 -19.15
CA LEU A 112 0.58 1.89 -18.79
C LEU A 112 0.39 2.82 -20.00
N ALA A 113 -0.81 2.95 -20.53
CA ALA A 113 -1.04 3.74 -21.73
C ALA A 113 -2.41 4.42 -21.76
N GLN A 114 -2.45 5.62 -22.32
CA GLN A 114 -3.63 6.20 -22.96
C GLN A 114 -3.45 6.02 -24.46
N GLU A 115 -4.14 5.04 -25.03
CA GLU A 115 -3.83 4.44 -26.32
C GLU A 115 -4.93 4.73 -27.35
N ALA A 116 -4.51 4.96 -28.58
CA ALA A 116 -5.35 5.04 -29.77
C ALA A 116 -5.09 3.84 -30.67
N VAL A 117 -6.14 3.30 -31.28
CA VAL A 117 -6.05 2.20 -32.25
C VAL A 117 -6.83 2.54 -33.52
N ASN A 118 -6.37 2.01 -34.66
CA ASN A 118 -6.93 2.23 -35.96
C ASN A 118 -7.39 0.90 -36.64
N PRO A 119 -8.30 0.12 -36.02
CA PRO A 119 -8.81 -1.11 -36.62
C PRO A 119 -9.78 -0.81 -37.79
N ALA A 120 -10.04 -1.81 -38.62
CA ALA A 120 -10.95 -1.71 -39.79
C ALA A 120 -12.38 -1.23 -39.42
N GLY A 121 -12.82 -1.37 -38.18
CA GLY A 121 -14.13 -0.94 -37.68
C GLY A 121 -14.23 0.53 -37.29
N GLY A 122 -13.14 1.29 -37.37
CA GLY A 122 -13.02 2.68 -36.92
C GLY A 122 -12.14 2.87 -35.71
N ARG A 123 -11.66 4.09 -35.47
CA ARG A 123 -10.69 4.41 -34.46
C ARG A 123 -11.23 4.31 -33.02
N GLY A 124 -10.43 3.76 -32.15
CA GLY A 124 -10.69 3.61 -30.73
C GLY A 124 -9.74 4.41 -29.85
N ALA A 125 -10.16 4.70 -28.62
CA ALA A 125 -9.32 5.26 -27.57
C ALA A 125 -9.67 4.63 -26.24
N PHE A 126 -8.65 4.17 -25.53
CA PHE A 126 -8.80 3.50 -24.25
C PHE A 126 -7.55 3.65 -23.38
N MET A 127 -7.75 3.43 -22.10
CA MET A 127 -6.68 3.34 -21.12
C MET A 127 -6.29 1.88 -20.93
N ARG A 128 -4.98 1.59 -20.86
CA ARG A 128 -4.45 0.23 -20.71
C ARG A 128 -3.52 0.12 -19.52
N VAL A 129 -3.76 -0.88 -18.68
CA VAL A 129 -2.78 -1.42 -17.74
C VAL A 129 -2.46 -2.85 -18.16
N ARG A 130 -1.21 -3.13 -18.53
CA ARG A 130 -0.80 -4.49 -18.90
C ARG A 130 0.47 -4.88 -18.15
N VAL A 131 0.43 -6.06 -17.51
CA VAL A 131 1.61 -6.69 -16.91
C VAL A 131 1.84 -8.03 -17.58
N ARG A 132 3.03 -8.26 -18.10
CA ARG A 132 3.46 -9.54 -18.66
C ARG A 132 4.64 -10.09 -17.88
N ILE A 133 4.56 -11.38 -17.50
CA ILE A 133 5.64 -12.11 -16.82
C ILE A 133 6.04 -13.29 -17.69
N THR A 134 7.35 -13.51 -17.86
CA THR A 134 7.91 -14.62 -18.65
C THR A 134 9.08 -15.27 -17.91
N GLY A 135 9.36 -16.55 -18.15
CA GLY A 135 10.44 -17.29 -17.50
C GLY A 135 10.23 -17.50 -15.99
N ALA A 136 8.99 -17.34 -15.52
CA ALA A 136 8.63 -17.52 -14.11
C ALA A 136 8.24 -18.97 -13.79
N ARG A 137 7.93 -19.27 -12.53
CA ARG A 137 7.45 -20.60 -12.15
C ARG A 137 6.10 -20.88 -12.82
N PRO A 138 5.90 -22.06 -13.44
CA PRO A 138 4.62 -22.48 -14.01
C PRO A 138 3.47 -22.46 -13.00
N SER A 139 2.26 -22.17 -13.49
CA SER A 139 0.98 -22.25 -12.75
C SER A 139 1.05 -21.54 -11.39
N THR A 140 1.66 -20.36 -11.37
CA THR A 140 1.95 -19.59 -10.16
C THR A 140 1.39 -18.18 -10.28
N THR A 141 0.74 -17.70 -9.21
CA THR A 141 0.23 -16.31 -9.16
C THR A 141 1.27 -15.38 -8.55
N TYR A 142 1.49 -14.27 -9.23
CA TYR A 142 2.35 -13.17 -8.84
C TYR A 142 1.51 -11.92 -8.59
N THR A 143 1.92 -11.10 -7.63
CA THR A 143 1.33 -9.79 -7.37
C THR A 143 2.23 -8.74 -7.97
N ALA A 144 1.71 -7.96 -8.91
CA ALA A 144 2.38 -6.84 -9.54
C ALA A 144 1.78 -5.53 -9.03
N ARG A 145 2.58 -4.72 -8.37
CA ARG A 145 2.24 -3.37 -7.91
C ARG A 145 2.78 -2.35 -8.90
N HIS A 146 1.96 -1.40 -9.29
CA HIS A 146 2.33 -0.33 -10.21
C HIS A 146 1.88 1.04 -9.67
N PRO A 147 2.28 2.17 -10.30
CA PRO A 147 2.00 3.51 -9.79
C PRO A 147 0.54 3.84 -9.48
N PHE A 148 -0.41 3.12 -10.06
CA PHE A 148 -1.84 3.39 -9.90
C PHE A 148 -2.64 2.26 -9.23
N GLY A 149 -2.00 1.12 -8.92
CA GLY A 149 -2.73 0.01 -8.32
C GLY A 149 -1.91 -1.27 -8.18
N THR A 150 -2.63 -2.38 -8.20
CA THR A 150 -2.06 -3.72 -8.06
C THR A 150 -2.85 -4.72 -8.90
N VAL A 151 -2.16 -5.53 -9.68
CA VAL A 151 -2.76 -6.61 -10.47
C VAL A 151 -2.16 -7.96 -10.12
N SER A 152 -2.94 -9.03 -10.28
CA SER A 152 -2.49 -10.41 -10.06
C SER A 152 -2.30 -11.10 -11.40
N VAL A 153 -1.08 -11.59 -11.67
CA VAL A 153 -0.73 -12.30 -12.90
C VAL A 153 -0.50 -13.76 -12.61
N THR A 154 -1.28 -14.65 -13.23
CA THR A 154 -1.08 -16.10 -13.10
C THR A 154 -0.38 -16.65 -14.34
N THR A 155 0.74 -17.33 -14.14
CA THR A 155 1.51 -17.95 -15.22
C THR A 155 0.88 -19.28 -15.64
N ASN A 156 0.98 -19.60 -16.92
CA ASN A 156 0.61 -20.88 -17.51
C ASN A 156 1.68 -21.96 -17.27
N ALA A 157 1.50 -23.14 -17.88
CA ALA A 157 2.45 -24.26 -17.77
C ALA A 157 3.85 -23.96 -18.33
N SER A 158 4.01 -22.94 -19.20
CA SER A 158 5.32 -22.51 -19.71
C SER A 158 5.98 -21.40 -18.89
N GLY A 159 5.38 -20.99 -17.76
CA GLY A 159 5.91 -19.91 -16.91
C GLY A 159 5.67 -18.51 -17.52
N THR A 160 4.68 -18.35 -18.40
CA THR A 160 4.28 -17.07 -19.00
C THR A 160 2.89 -16.68 -18.55
N GLY A 161 2.68 -15.45 -18.14
CA GLY A 161 1.37 -14.89 -17.79
C GLY A 161 1.24 -13.45 -18.26
N THR A 162 0.03 -13.04 -18.59
CA THR A 162 -0.30 -11.65 -18.96
C THR A 162 -1.62 -11.30 -18.33
N GLU A 163 -1.67 -10.16 -17.66
CA GLU A 163 -2.90 -9.51 -17.22
C GLU A 163 -3.04 -8.19 -17.94
N THR A 164 -4.24 -7.91 -18.47
CA THR A 164 -4.53 -6.67 -19.20
C THR A 164 -5.88 -6.14 -18.73
N VAL A 165 -5.89 -4.87 -18.34
CA VAL A 165 -7.10 -4.11 -18.01
C VAL A 165 -7.19 -2.96 -19.00
N ASP A 166 -8.21 -3.00 -19.87
CA ASP A 166 -8.48 -1.96 -20.84
C ASP A 166 -9.80 -1.27 -20.48
N THR A 167 -9.80 0.08 -20.46
CA THR A 167 -10.98 0.89 -20.11
C THR A 167 -11.20 1.96 -21.17
N GLY A 168 -12.35 1.95 -21.81
CA GLY A 168 -12.69 2.87 -22.90
C GLY A 168 -13.28 2.17 -24.10
N CYS A 169 -13.12 2.74 -25.28
CA CYS A 169 -13.60 2.19 -26.54
C CYS A 169 -12.46 1.61 -27.36
N LEU A 170 -12.36 0.28 -27.41
CA LEU A 170 -11.25 -0.43 -28.09
C LEU A 170 -11.47 -0.60 -29.59
N MET A 171 -12.73 -0.59 -30.03
CA MET A 171 -13.08 -0.77 -31.47
C MET A 171 -14.20 0.18 -31.83
N GLY A 172 -14.02 0.92 -32.92
CA GLY A 172 -15.00 1.88 -33.40
C GLY A 172 -16.20 1.23 -34.12
N PRO A 173 -17.23 2.01 -34.46
CA PRO A 173 -17.31 3.44 -34.19
C PRO A 173 -17.58 3.73 -32.71
N CYS A 174 -16.75 4.55 -32.08
CA CYS A 174 -16.89 4.93 -30.66
C CYS A 174 -17.96 6.03 -30.53
N PRO A 175 -19.03 5.82 -29.76
CA PRO A 175 -20.05 6.83 -29.52
C PRO A 175 -19.54 8.00 -28.69
N SER A 176 -18.51 7.74 -27.87
CA SER A 176 -17.83 8.73 -27.02
C SER A 176 -16.47 8.19 -26.58
N PHE A 177 -15.53 9.09 -26.38
CA PHE A 177 -14.21 8.77 -25.80
C PHE A 177 -14.15 9.05 -24.29
N ALA A 178 -15.22 9.53 -23.67
CA ALA A 178 -15.26 9.80 -22.23
C ALA A 178 -15.09 8.54 -21.38
N GLY A 179 -15.41 7.34 -21.91
CA GLY A 179 -15.17 6.08 -21.22
C GLY A 179 -13.68 5.83 -20.89
N ALA A 180 -12.77 6.40 -21.67
CA ALA A 180 -11.33 6.32 -21.40
C ALA A 180 -10.86 7.22 -20.22
N LEU A 181 -11.73 8.04 -19.65
CA LEU A 181 -11.43 8.85 -18.46
C LEU A 181 -11.53 8.06 -17.15
N SER A 182 -12.36 7.01 -17.13
CA SER A 182 -12.73 6.27 -15.90
C SER A 182 -11.85 5.03 -15.66
N GLY A 183 -10.57 5.10 -15.99
CA GLY A 183 -9.62 4.00 -15.78
C GLY A 183 -8.81 4.13 -14.47
N GLU A 184 -7.77 3.31 -14.35
CA GLU A 184 -6.91 3.31 -13.18
C GLU A 184 -5.76 4.35 -13.26
N ILE A 185 -5.50 4.92 -14.46
CA ILE A 185 -4.36 5.82 -14.71
C ILE A 185 -4.76 7.28 -14.49
N GLY A 186 -3.99 7.98 -13.69
CA GLY A 186 -4.09 9.41 -13.48
C GLY A 186 -3.60 9.82 -12.07
N PRO A 187 -2.91 10.95 -11.93
CA PRO A 187 -2.35 11.82 -12.98
C PRO A 187 -1.30 11.13 -13.85
N PHE A 188 -1.02 11.67 -15.04
CA PHE A 188 0.03 11.11 -15.90
C PHE A 188 1.39 11.10 -15.20
N LEU A 189 2.15 9.99 -15.33
CA LEU A 189 3.53 9.99 -14.89
C LEU A 189 4.36 10.90 -15.78
N THR A 190 5.26 11.62 -15.17
CA THR A 190 6.26 12.46 -15.84
C THR A 190 7.63 12.16 -15.26
N TRP A 191 8.71 12.58 -15.92
CA TRP A 191 10.04 12.45 -15.32
C TRP A 191 10.10 13.16 -13.98
N ALA A 192 10.66 12.49 -12.96
CA ALA A 192 10.90 13.10 -11.67
C ALA A 192 12.05 14.11 -11.78
N PRO A 193 11.97 15.23 -11.06
CA PRO A 193 13.06 16.21 -11.04
C PRO A 193 14.28 15.70 -10.27
N GLY A 194 15.41 16.34 -10.53
CA GLY A 194 16.72 15.99 -9.95
C GLY A 194 17.61 15.21 -10.90
N GLY A 195 17.13 14.88 -12.11
CA GLY A 195 17.89 14.36 -13.24
C GLY A 195 17.85 15.32 -14.44
N SER A 196 17.97 14.78 -15.66
CA SER A 196 17.78 15.55 -16.90
C SER A 196 16.34 16.05 -16.99
N ALA A 197 16.16 17.27 -17.53
CA ALA A 197 14.82 17.76 -17.86
C ALA A 197 14.23 16.94 -19.01
N PRO A 198 12.90 16.76 -19.06
CA PRO A 198 12.26 16.14 -20.21
C PRO A 198 12.49 17.00 -21.47
N PRO A 199 12.46 16.39 -22.68
CA PRO A 199 12.57 17.15 -23.92
C PRO A 199 11.50 18.23 -24.02
N ALA A 200 11.86 19.37 -24.61
CA ALA A 200 10.93 20.50 -24.75
C ALA A 200 9.65 20.09 -25.53
N GLY A 201 8.48 20.32 -24.96
CA GLY A 201 7.20 19.91 -25.52
C GLY A 201 6.75 18.50 -25.19
N PHE A 202 7.49 17.76 -24.35
CA PHE A 202 7.19 16.39 -23.96
C PHE A 202 7.29 16.20 -22.44
N VAL A 203 6.69 15.13 -21.91
CA VAL A 203 6.79 14.77 -20.50
C VAL A 203 7.89 13.77 -20.19
N GLY A 204 8.62 13.34 -21.22
CA GLY A 204 9.72 12.40 -21.22
C GLY A 204 10.02 11.95 -22.65
N ASP A 205 10.73 10.83 -22.84
CA ASP A 205 10.93 10.17 -24.12
C ASP A 205 10.74 8.66 -24.04
N ALA A 206 10.52 8.02 -25.19
CA ALA A 206 10.24 6.58 -25.30
C ALA A 206 11.49 5.69 -25.15
N ALA A 207 12.69 6.25 -25.02
CA ALA A 207 13.94 5.51 -25.04
C ALA A 207 14.71 5.55 -23.71
N THR A 208 14.59 6.63 -22.95
CA THR A 208 15.41 6.87 -21.74
C THR A 208 14.69 6.47 -20.47
N PRO A 209 15.09 5.40 -19.75
CA PRO A 209 14.54 5.09 -18.44
C PRO A 209 14.90 6.17 -17.41
N HIS A 210 13.89 6.72 -16.75
CA HIS A 210 14.04 7.79 -15.76
C HIS A 210 13.16 7.54 -14.55
N ALA A 211 13.54 8.08 -13.38
CA ALA A 211 12.65 8.12 -12.23
C ALA A 211 11.42 8.99 -12.55
N VAL A 212 10.26 8.61 -12.03
CA VAL A 212 8.99 9.27 -12.35
C VAL A 212 8.29 9.84 -11.12
N THR A 213 7.36 10.77 -11.36
CA THR A 213 6.43 11.32 -10.38
C THR A 213 4.99 11.28 -10.94
N GLY A 214 3.98 11.40 -10.08
CA GLY A 214 2.55 11.43 -10.46
C GLY A 214 1.76 10.19 -10.00
N GLY A 215 2.39 9.10 -9.61
CA GLY A 215 1.70 7.87 -9.20
C GLY A 215 0.93 8.03 -7.89
N THR A 216 -0.34 7.63 -7.86
CA THR A 216 -1.21 7.64 -6.68
C THR A 216 -0.96 6.47 -5.72
N ASN A 217 -0.28 5.41 -6.20
CA ASN A 217 0.12 4.22 -5.42
C ASN A 217 1.66 4.09 -5.30
N GLY A 218 2.38 5.21 -5.38
CA GLY A 218 3.84 5.31 -5.43
C GLY A 218 4.38 5.36 -6.86
N ASN A 219 5.70 5.52 -6.99
CA ASN A 219 6.37 5.74 -8.29
C ASN A 219 7.29 4.56 -8.65
N SER A 220 6.83 3.32 -8.43
CA SER A 220 7.61 2.12 -8.71
C SER A 220 6.76 1.01 -9.32
N PHE A 221 7.42 0.14 -10.08
CA PHE A 221 6.88 -1.15 -10.49
C PHE A 221 7.57 -2.25 -9.67
N ALA A 222 6.79 -3.09 -9.02
CA ALA A 222 7.29 -4.19 -8.21
C ALA A 222 6.50 -5.46 -8.47
N VAL A 223 7.18 -6.60 -8.55
CA VAL A 223 6.54 -7.92 -8.68
C VAL A 223 6.99 -8.80 -7.54
N ALA A 224 6.03 -9.40 -6.84
CA ALA A 224 6.26 -10.30 -5.71
C ALA A 224 5.58 -11.65 -5.94
N GLY A 225 6.34 -12.73 -5.68
CA GLY A 225 5.86 -14.11 -5.75
C GLY A 225 7.00 -15.12 -5.62
N PRO A 226 6.71 -16.43 -5.71
CA PRO A 226 7.70 -17.47 -5.54
C PRO A 226 8.83 -17.41 -6.59
N GLY A 227 10.02 -17.00 -6.17
CA GLY A 227 11.21 -16.89 -7.03
C GLY A 227 11.37 -15.54 -7.75
N LEU A 228 10.46 -14.60 -7.52
CA LEU A 228 10.58 -13.21 -8.00
C LEU A 228 10.10 -12.26 -6.91
N ASN A 229 10.99 -11.39 -6.43
CA ASN A 229 10.65 -10.32 -5.52
C ASN A 229 11.59 -9.16 -5.82
N ASP A 230 11.19 -8.34 -6.79
CA ASP A 230 12.03 -7.28 -7.35
C ASP A 230 11.21 -6.03 -7.66
N SER A 231 11.88 -4.88 -7.80
CA SER A 231 11.26 -3.60 -8.08
C SER A 231 12.17 -2.64 -8.82
N THR A 232 11.57 -1.72 -9.60
CA THR A 232 12.24 -0.59 -10.23
C THR A 232 11.44 0.69 -10.07
N ASN A 233 12.12 1.83 -10.01
CA ASN A 233 11.53 3.16 -10.10
C ASN A 233 11.87 3.86 -11.43
N LEU A 234 12.49 3.13 -12.38
CA LEU A 234 12.86 3.64 -13.69
C LEU A 234 11.79 3.24 -14.71
N PHE A 235 11.29 4.24 -15.42
CA PHE A 235 10.28 4.10 -16.46
C PHE A 235 10.71 4.84 -17.72
N VAL A 236 10.42 4.31 -18.89
CA VAL A 236 10.34 5.12 -20.10
C VAL A 236 8.97 5.78 -20.15
N VAL A 237 8.89 7.07 -20.45
CA VAL A 237 7.64 7.82 -20.47
C VAL A 237 7.58 8.66 -21.74
N ALA A 238 6.55 8.45 -22.57
CA ALA A 238 6.29 9.25 -23.75
C ALA A 238 4.95 9.98 -23.62
N GLY A 239 4.90 11.22 -24.09
CA GLY A 239 3.68 12.03 -24.13
C GLY A 239 4.00 13.45 -24.59
N LYS A 240 3.22 13.94 -25.57
CA LYS A 240 3.38 15.26 -26.19
C LYS A 240 2.46 16.27 -25.50
N LEU A 241 2.98 17.41 -25.07
CA LEU A 241 2.20 18.49 -24.49
C LEU A 241 1.22 19.07 -25.53
N ALA A 242 0.00 19.38 -25.09
CA ALA A 242 -1.06 19.92 -25.94
C ALA A 242 -1.72 21.15 -25.36
N GLY A 243 -2.30 21.97 -26.22
CA GLY A 243 -3.03 23.18 -25.87
C GLY A 243 -2.25 24.48 -26.09
N PRO A 244 -2.82 25.64 -25.73
CA PRO A 244 -2.14 26.92 -25.84
C PRO A 244 -1.01 27.01 -24.82
N PRO A 245 -0.02 27.93 -25.03
CA PRO A 245 1.07 28.17 -24.11
C PRO A 245 0.59 28.91 -22.86
N VAL A 246 0.02 28.15 -21.92
CA VAL A 246 -0.44 28.64 -20.61
C VAL A 246 0.32 27.95 -19.49
N PRO A 247 0.45 28.55 -18.30
CA PRO A 247 1.06 27.91 -17.15
C PRO A 247 0.29 26.65 -16.74
N VAL A 248 0.99 25.54 -16.58
CA VAL A 248 0.42 24.27 -16.11
C VAL A 248 1.21 23.80 -14.89
N PHE A 249 0.50 23.67 -13.76
CA PHE A 249 1.03 23.05 -12.55
C PHE A 249 0.94 21.52 -12.66
N HIS A 250 2.02 20.84 -12.30
CA HIS A 250 2.02 19.41 -12.13
C HIS A 250 2.71 19.03 -10.82
N GLY A 251 2.08 18.16 -10.03
CA GLY A 251 2.59 17.71 -8.75
C GLY A 251 1.93 16.40 -8.33
N PRO A 252 2.36 15.78 -7.23
CA PRO A 252 1.72 14.58 -6.71
C PRO A 252 0.31 14.88 -6.19
N ALA A 253 -0.58 13.88 -6.26
CA ALA A 253 -1.93 13.99 -5.71
C ALA A 253 -1.94 14.11 -4.18
N GLY A 254 -0.94 13.55 -3.49
CA GLY A 254 -0.82 13.60 -2.04
C GLY A 254 0.43 12.94 -1.50
N LEU A 255 0.63 13.11 -0.19
CA LEU A 255 1.67 12.46 0.61
C LEU A 255 1.03 11.70 1.78
N ASP A 256 1.48 10.47 2.03
CA ASP A 256 1.16 9.71 3.23
C ASP A 256 2.41 9.54 4.11
N PHE A 257 2.33 10.04 5.34
CA PHE A 257 3.40 9.97 6.34
C PHE A 257 3.32 8.72 7.21
N GLY A 258 2.29 7.88 7.02
CA GLY A 258 2.10 6.69 7.82
C GLY A 258 1.86 6.96 9.30
N GLY A 259 2.25 5.99 10.16
CA GLY A 259 2.10 6.10 11.61
C GLY A 259 3.30 6.75 12.29
N GLN A 260 3.06 7.85 13.03
CA GLN A 260 4.11 8.59 13.74
C GLN A 260 3.75 8.80 15.21
N ALA A 261 4.72 8.67 16.12
CA ALA A 261 4.51 8.91 17.54
C ALA A 261 4.17 10.39 17.81
N LEU A 262 3.23 10.62 18.74
CA LEU A 262 2.80 11.98 19.10
C LEU A 262 3.99 12.87 19.47
N GLY A 263 3.98 14.09 18.95
CA GLY A 263 5.01 15.11 19.18
C GLY A 263 6.38 14.82 18.57
N THR A 264 6.53 13.72 17.80
CA THR A 264 7.79 13.34 17.15
C THR A 264 7.70 13.63 15.66
N PRO A 265 8.67 14.38 15.09
CA PRO A 265 8.66 14.66 13.65
C PRO A 265 9.05 13.42 12.83
N THR A 266 8.43 13.28 11.64
CA THR A 266 8.90 12.33 10.60
C THR A 266 10.16 12.88 9.93
N ALA A 267 10.84 12.06 9.11
CA ALA A 267 11.70 12.60 8.08
C ALA A 267 10.85 13.46 7.11
N PRO A 268 11.40 14.55 6.54
CA PRO A 268 10.71 15.32 5.53
C PRO A 268 10.42 14.47 4.29
N GLN A 269 9.21 14.62 3.72
CA GLN A 269 8.89 14.08 2.40
C GLN A 269 8.85 15.21 1.38
N GLY A 270 9.38 14.96 0.18
CA GLY A 270 9.46 15.95 -0.89
C GLY A 270 8.20 15.96 -1.75
N VAL A 271 7.66 17.15 -1.97
CA VAL A 271 6.73 17.44 -3.06
C VAL A 271 7.54 18.12 -4.17
N THR A 272 7.45 17.60 -5.35
CA THR A 272 7.98 18.28 -6.52
C THR A 272 6.86 18.92 -7.31
N VAL A 273 7.05 20.18 -7.65
CA VAL A 273 6.20 20.95 -8.54
C VAL A 273 6.95 21.13 -9.85
N THR A 274 6.33 20.72 -10.96
CA THR A 274 6.90 20.86 -12.31
C THR A 274 5.99 21.74 -13.17
N SER A 275 6.58 22.60 -13.99
CA SER A 275 5.89 23.38 -15.00
C SER A 275 5.78 22.59 -16.31
N PHE A 276 4.55 22.37 -16.81
CA PHE A 276 4.30 21.65 -18.05
C PHE A 276 3.44 22.44 -19.05
N GLY A 277 3.53 23.76 -19.03
CA GLY A 277 2.97 24.55 -20.12
C GLY A 277 3.64 24.24 -21.46
N VAL A 278 2.91 24.32 -22.57
CA VAL A 278 3.50 24.23 -23.90
C VAL A 278 4.57 25.32 -24.03
N PRO A 279 5.81 25.00 -24.45
CA PRO A 279 6.90 25.96 -24.50
C PRO A 279 6.56 27.21 -25.33
N ASP A 280 6.84 28.38 -24.78
CA ASP A 280 6.66 29.67 -25.43
C ASP A 280 7.87 30.57 -25.19
N PRO A 281 8.54 31.08 -26.24
CA PRO A 281 9.69 31.98 -26.10
C PRO A 281 9.37 33.28 -25.36
N ALA A 282 8.10 33.74 -25.41
CA ALA A 282 7.67 34.95 -24.69
C ALA A 282 7.37 34.68 -23.20
N GLY A 283 7.45 33.41 -22.74
CA GLY A 283 7.26 33.01 -21.35
C GLY A 283 5.81 32.97 -20.90
N ALA A 284 4.82 32.99 -21.80
CA ALA A 284 3.41 32.92 -21.45
C ALA A 284 3.03 31.63 -20.72
N SER A 285 3.78 30.55 -20.91
CA SER A 285 3.61 29.25 -20.24
C SER A 285 4.43 29.10 -18.95
N ASN A 286 5.18 30.11 -18.52
CA ASN A 286 5.97 30.00 -17.31
C ASN A 286 5.06 29.90 -16.07
N LEU A 287 5.28 28.87 -15.25
CA LEU A 287 4.58 28.68 -13.99
C LEU A 287 5.22 29.55 -12.89
N ALA A 288 4.46 30.49 -12.34
CA ALA A 288 4.90 31.31 -11.21
C ALA A 288 4.22 30.83 -9.92
N VAL A 289 5.02 30.52 -8.89
CA VAL A 289 4.54 30.13 -7.56
C VAL A 289 4.51 31.38 -6.68
N SER A 290 3.32 31.79 -6.24
CA SER A 290 3.13 33.01 -5.44
C SER A 290 3.08 32.76 -3.93
N ALA A 291 2.53 31.61 -3.49
CA ALA A 291 2.46 31.25 -2.07
C ALA A 291 2.43 29.74 -1.87
N ILE A 292 2.91 29.32 -0.69
CA ILE A 292 2.86 27.93 -0.24
C ILE A 292 2.36 27.92 1.20
N GLY A 293 1.33 27.13 1.49
CA GLY A 293 0.73 27.04 2.82
C GLY A 293 0.22 25.64 3.13
N VAL A 294 -0.18 25.44 4.38
CA VAL A 294 -0.88 24.21 4.80
C VAL A 294 -2.22 24.60 5.36
N SER A 295 -3.29 23.95 4.89
CA SER A 295 -4.66 24.18 5.35
C SER A 295 -5.34 22.87 5.78
N GLY A 296 -6.57 22.97 6.31
CA GLY A 296 -7.37 21.81 6.69
C GLY A 296 -7.36 21.47 8.18
N PRO A 297 -8.11 20.42 8.58
CA PRO A 297 -8.43 20.14 9.99
C PRO A 297 -7.23 19.87 10.89
N ALA A 298 -6.16 19.30 10.33
CA ALA A 298 -4.93 19.00 11.07
C ALA A 298 -3.72 19.78 10.50
N ALA A 299 -3.93 20.98 9.95
CA ALA A 299 -2.86 21.78 9.34
C ALA A 299 -1.66 21.99 10.27
N ALA A 300 -1.91 22.21 11.58
CA ALA A 300 -0.86 22.38 12.58
C ALA A 300 0.08 21.18 12.77
N ASP A 301 -0.35 20.01 12.32
CA ASP A 301 0.44 18.77 12.40
C ASP A 301 1.41 18.60 11.22
N PHE A 302 1.29 19.43 10.18
CA PHE A 302 2.13 19.37 8.98
C PHE A 302 2.87 20.69 8.81
N ARG A 303 4.17 20.62 8.51
CA ARG A 303 5.03 21.81 8.39
C ARG A 303 5.83 21.77 7.11
N VAL A 304 5.84 22.87 6.38
CA VAL A 304 6.81 23.10 5.31
C VAL A 304 8.15 23.42 5.97
N VAL A 305 9.15 22.56 5.78
CA VAL A 305 10.49 22.69 6.40
C VAL A 305 11.55 23.14 5.41
N SER A 306 11.29 23.02 4.12
CA SER A 306 12.14 23.54 3.05
C SER A 306 11.31 23.83 1.80
N SER A 307 11.75 24.79 0.99
CA SER A 307 11.13 25.07 -0.31
C SER A 307 12.12 25.80 -1.21
N THR A 308 12.19 25.35 -2.47
CA THR A 308 12.81 26.09 -3.56
C THR A 308 11.78 26.71 -4.50
N CYS A 309 10.47 26.55 -4.17
CA CYS A 309 9.36 27.01 -4.99
C CYS A 309 8.91 28.43 -4.69
N GLY A 310 9.20 28.97 -3.49
CA GLY A 310 8.72 30.29 -3.10
C GLY A 310 9.22 31.41 -4.02
N GLY A 311 8.31 32.07 -4.74
CA GLY A 311 8.65 33.11 -5.70
C GLY A 311 9.29 32.62 -7.01
N ALA A 312 9.32 31.31 -7.23
CA ALA A 312 9.91 30.74 -8.45
C ALA A 312 9.03 31.02 -9.67
N VAL A 313 9.69 31.38 -10.79
CA VAL A 313 9.11 31.45 -12.13
C VAL A 313 9.80 30.39 -12.97
N MET A 314 9.05 29.37 -13.40
CA MET A 314 9.58 28.15 -14.00
C MET A 314 9.11 28.03 -15.44
N PRO A 315 10.04 27.98 -16.43
CA PRO A 315 9.70 27.61 -17.80
C PRO A 315 9.24 26.14 -17.86
N SER A 316 8.64 25.76 -19.00
CA SER A 316 8.22 24.36 -19.24
C SER A 316 9.39 23.39 -19.02
N GLY A 317 9.11 22.29 -18.31
CA GLY A 317 10.08 21.28 -17.92
C GLY A 317 10.87 21.61 -16.63
N ALA A 318 10.86 22.86 -16.18
CA ALA A 318 11.53 23.23 -14.93
C ALA A 318 10.71 22.79 -13.70
N ALA A 319 11.41 22.52 -12.60
CA ALA A 319 10.79 22.05 -11.36
C ALA A 319 11.39 22.70 -10.12
N CYS A 320 10.61 22.71 -9.05
CA CYS A 320 11.02 23.08 -7.70
C CYS A 320 10.55 22.04 -6.68
N ALA A 321 11.08 22.09 -5.47
CA ALA A 321 10.79 21.14 -4.41
C ALA A 321 10.29 21.80 -3.14
N ILE A 322 9.33 21.15 -2.46
CA ILE A 322 8.80 21.55 -1.16
C ILE A 322 8.95 20.38 -0.21
N GLY A 323 9.67 20.55 0.89
CA GLY A 323 9.82 19.53 1.94
C GLY A 323 8.75 19.70 3.01
N VAL A 324 7.95 18.66 3.24
CA VAL A 324 6.89 18.62 4.26
C VAL A 324 7.23 17.62 5.34
N GLN A 325 6.99 17.95 6.59
CA GLN A 325 7.20 17.12 7.77
C GLN A 325 5.90 16.98 8.55
N PHE A 326 5.64 15.80 9.08
CA PHE A 326 4.47 15.49 9.90
C PHE A 326 4.88 15.36 11.38
N VAL A 327 4.16 16.08 12.26
CA VAL A 327 4.35 16.09 13.72
C VAL A 327 2.98 15.98 14.39
N PRO A 328 2.42 14.78 14.58
CA PRO A 328 1.06 14.65 15.09
C PRO A 328 0.91 15.15 16.53
N ALA A 329 -0.06 16.03 16.77
CA ALA A 329 -0.43 16.49 18.10
C ALA A 329 -1.44 15.58 18.79
N ALA A 330 -2.22 14.79 18.04
CA ALA A 330 -3.23 13.89 18.57
C ALA A 330 -3.21 12.51 17.88
N ALA A 331 -3.67 11.49 18.60
CA ALA A 331 -3.76 10.13 18.09
C ALA A 331 -4.89 9.98 17.05
N GLY A 332 -4.72 9.05 16.12
CA GLY A 332 -5.67 8.74 15.04
C GLY A 332 -5.30 9.41 13.71
N PRO A 333 -6.17 9.24 12.69
CA PRO A 333 -5.96 9.81 11.37
C PRO A 333 -5.87 11.34 11.41
N ARG A 334 -4.92 11.90 10.69
CA ARG A 334 -4.64 13.34 10.57
C ARG A 334 -4.63 13.68 9.09
N THR A 335 -5.40 14.69 8.69
CA THR A 335 -5.51 15.11 7.29
C THR A 335 -5.36 16.60 7.16
N ALA A 336 -4.65 17.04 6.13
CA ALA A 336 -4.46 18.43 5.75
C ALA A 336 -4.28 18.54 4.23
N SER A 337 -4.08 19.75 3.73
CA SER A 337 -3.72 20.06 2.35
C SER A 337 -2.46 20.91 2.33
N LEU A 338 -1.52 20.59 1.47
CA LEU A 338 -0.48 21.53 1.06
C LEU A 338 -1.03 22.32 -0.13
N ASP A 339 -1.18 23.62 0.05
CA ASP A 339 -1.75 24.54 -0.93
C ASP A 339 -0.63 25.31 -1.62
N VAL A 340 -0.56 25.18 -2.94
CA VAL A 340 0.43 25.87 -3.77
C VAL A 340 -0.31 26.84 -4.69
N ALA A 341 -0.21 28.11 -4.39
CA ALA A 341 -0.80 29.18 -5.20
C ALA A 341 0.11 29.49 -6.39
N THR A 342 -0.46 29.50 -7.59
CA THR A 342 0.27 29.73 -8.85
C THR A 342 -0.56 30.57 -9.82
N ASN A 343 0.05 30.96 -10.94
CA ASN A 343 -0.62 31.57 -12.07
C ASN A 343 -1.26 30.59 -13.06
N ALA A 344 -1.25 29.27 -12.76
CA ALA A 344 -1.99 28.28 -13.52
C ALA A 344 -3.51 28.51 -13.40
N ALA A 345 -4.30 27.96 -14.32
CA ALA A 345 -5.75 28.15 -14.37
C ALA A 345 -6.48 27.73 -13.08
N SER A 346 -5.93 26.78 -12.32
CA SER A 346 -6.45 26.36 -11.00
C SER A 346 -6.28 27.44 -9.91
N GLY A 347 -5.36 28.40 -10.10
CA GLY A 347 -4.97 29.39 -9.10
C GLY A 347 -4.28 28.79 -7.89
N VAL A 348 -4.91 27.82 -7.21
CA VAL A 348 -4.35 27.08 -6.09
C VAL A 348 -4.45 25.58 -6.39
N SER A 349 -3.34 24.88 -6.25
CA SER A 349 -3.30 23.42 -6.33
C SER A 349 -3.21 22.81 -4.93
N HIS A 350 -4.08 21.83 -4.68
CA HIS A 350 -4.25 21.19 -3.38
C HIS A 350 -3.61 19.80 -3.40
N ILE A 351 -2.60 19.56 -2.57
CA ILE A 351 -1.91 18.28 -2.43
C ILE A 351 -2.31 17.67 -1.09
N ALA A 352 -2.98 16.54 -1.11
CA ALA A 352 -3.48 15.89 0.10
C ALA A 352 -2.32 15.45 1.03
N LEU A 353 -2.41 15.78 2.31
CA LEU A 353 -1.48 15.33 3.35
C LEU A 353 -2.21 14.41 4.30
N THR A 354 -1.70 13.18 4.49
CA THR A 354 -2.26 12.20 5.40
C THR A 354 -1.21 11.62 6.33
N GLY A 355 -1.62 11.23 7.53
CA GLY A 355 -0.78 10.56 8.50
C GLY A 355 -1.61 10.06 9.68
N THR A 356 -1.02 9.23 10.53
CA THR A 356 -1.68 8.70 11.73
C THR A 356 -0.84 8.99 12.96
N GLY A 357 -1.39 9.76 13.90
CA GLY A 357 -0.77 9.95 15.21
C GLY A 357 -0.90 8.69 16.07
N VAL A 358 0.20 8.21 16.62
CA VAL A 358 0.27 7.03 17.48
C VAL A 358 0.66 7.44 18.90
N ASP A 359 -0.22 7.19 19.88
CA ASP A 359 0.14 7.33 21.29
C ASP A 359 0.95 6.11 21.77
N PRO A 360 2.25 6.27 22.07
CA PRO A 360 3.06 5.15 22.52
C PRO A 360 2.58 4.54 23.86
N ARG A 361 1.95 5.36 24.72
CA ARG A 361 1.42 4.90 26.01
C ARG A 361 0.16 4.06 25.82
N ALA A 362 -0.76 4.50 24.95
CA ALA A 362 -1.96 3.74 24.62
C ALA A 362 -1.60 2.42 23.93
N THR A 363 -0.63 2.43 23.01
CA THR A 363 -0.11 1.23 22.34
C THR A 363 0.52 0.26 23.34
N ALA A 364 1.34 0.76 24.27
CA ALA A 364 1.94 -0.06 25.32
C ALA A 364 0.89 -0.62 26.30
N ALA A 365 -0.11 0.18 26.68
CA ALA A 365 -1.24 -0.24 27.52
C ALA A 365 -2.08 -1.31 26.84
N ALA A 366 -2.43 -1.15 25.56
CA ALA A 366 -3.14 -2.14 24.75
C ALA A 366 -2.35 -3.45 24.66
N ALA A 367 -1.05 -3.38 24.42
CA ALA A 367 -0.17 -4.55 24.38
C ALA A 367 -0.05 -5.24 25.76
N ALA A 368 -0.06 -4.48 26.85
CA ALA A 368 -0.06 -5.03 28.21
C ALA A 368 -1.40 -5.70 28.53
N ALA A 369 -2.53 -5.07 28.18
CA ALA A 369 -3.87 -5.63 28.33
C ALA A 369 -4.04 -6.91 27.50
N PHE A 370 -3.54 -6.93 26.26
CA PHE A 370 -3.52 -8.13 25.41
C PHE A 370 -2.71 -9.26 26.09
N ARG A 371 -1.49 -8.97 26.56
CA ARG A 371 -0.65 -9.96 27.25
C ARG A 371 -1.29 -10.49 28.53
N SER A 372 -2.00 -9.63 29.28
CA SER A 372 -2.73 -10.04 30.47
C SER A 372 -3.92 -10.94 30.14
N ARG A 373 -4.73 -10.56 29.16
CA ARG A 373 -5.89 -11.32 28.69
C ARG A 373 -5.50 -12.67 28.09
N PHE A 374 -4.46 -12.69 27.25
CA PHE A 374 -3.94 -13.89 26.61
C PHE A 374 -2.80 -14.52 27.41
N LYS A 375 -3.11 -14.98 28.61
CA LYS A 375 -2.19 -15.71 29.47
C LYS A 375 -2.84 -17.03 29.90
N VAL A 376 -2.12 -18.15 29.79
CA VAL A 376 -2.62 -19.42 30.32
C VAL A 376 -2.67 -19.38 31.83
N ALA A 377 -3.77 -19.86 32.40
CA ALA A 377 -3.93 -20.00 33.84
C ALA A 377 -3.73 -21.47 34.27
N LYS A 378 -3.48 -21.66 35.56
CA LYS A 378 -3.30 -23.00 36.16
C LYS A 378 -2.33 -23.92 35.40
N LEU A 379 -1.22 -23.35 34.89
CA LEU A 379 -0.18 -24.13 34.23
C LEU A 379 0.49 -25.07 35.26
N ARG A 380 0.33 -26.37 35.04
CA ARG A 380 0.84 -27.42 35.93
C ARG A 380 1.65 -28.46 35.16
N THR A 381 2.67 -28.98 35.82
CA THR A 381 3.43 -30.16 35.38
C THR A 381 3.84 -30.96 36.61
N THR A 382 4.32 -32.19 36.44
CA THR A 382 4.93 -32.96 37.51
C THR A 382 6.21 -32.27 37.96
N HIS A 383 6.34 -31.93 39.25
CA HIS A 383 7.52 -31.19 39.78
C HIS A 383 8.84 -31.97 39.70
N ARG A 384 8.77 -33.29 39.79
CA ARG A 384 9.93 -34.19 39.70
C ARG A 384 9.60 -35.45 38.91
N MET A 385 10.46 -35.82 37.96
CA MET A 385 10.29 -36.97 37.12
C MET A 385 11.65 -37.62 36.76
N SER A 386 11.74 -38.96 36.78
CA SER A 386 12.96 -39.62 36.33
C SER A 386 13.12 -39.50 34.83
N ARG A 387 14.36 -39.51 34.34
CA ARG A 387 14.68 -39.45 32.91
C ARG A 387 14.06 -40.63 32.16
N ALA A 388 14.09 -41.84 32.75
CA ALA A 388 13.47 -43.00 32.16
C ALA A 388 11.96 -42.82 31.94
N ARG A 389 11.24 -42.22 32.89
CA ARG A 389 9.80 -41.92 32.76
C ARG A 389 9.51 -40.87 31.70
N VAL A 390 10.35 -39.82 31.61
CA VAL A 390 10.23 -38.81 30.55
C VAL A 390 10.44 -39.41 29.17
N LEU A 391 11.43 -40.30 29.02
CA LEU A 391 11.69 -40.99 27.75
C LEU A 391 10.52 -41.88 27.31
N ARG A 392 9.84 -42.53 28.26
CA ARG A 392 8.68 -43.38 27.96
C ARG A 392 7.39 -42.59 27.72
N ARG A 393 7.08 -41.62 28.58
CA ARG A 393 5.75 -40.97 28.67
C ARG A 393 5.72 -39.51 28.23
N GLY A 394 6.86 -38.89 27.90
CA GLY A 394 6.99 -37.44 27.65
C GLY A 394 6.76 -36.59 28.90
N LEU A 395 6.74 -35.29 28.73
CA LEU A 395 6.36 -34.32 29.76
C LEU A 395 4.88 -33.91 29.58
N ARG A 396 4.08 -34.12 30.62
CA ARG A 396 2.67 -33.74 30.58
C ARG A 396 2.47 -32.32 31.18
N LEU A 397 1.75 -31.50 30.45
CA LEU A 397 1.31 -30.19 30.86
C LEU A 397 -0.21 -30.15 30.92
N SER A 398 -0.75 -29.46 31.92
CA SER A 398 -2.17 -29.07 31.96
C SER A 398 -2.27 -27.59 32.23
N MET A 399 -3.22 -26.91 31.59
CA MET A 399 -3.40 -25.47 31.67
C MET A 399 -4.83 -25.11 31.30
N LEU A 400 -5.28 -23.93 31.76
CA LEU A 400 -6.48 -23.30 31.25
C LEU A 400 -6.09 -22.34 30.14
N LEU A 401 -6.64 -22.56 28.93
CA LEU A 401 -6.44 -21.68 27.78
C LEU A 401 -7.39 -20.49 27.87
N PRO A 402 -6.91 -19.28 27.54
CA PRO A 402 -7.78 -18.11 27.40
C PRO A 402 -8.67 -18.25 26.16
N GLN A 403 -9.84 -17.65 26.20
CA GLN A 403 -10.78 -17.61 25.07
C GLN A 403 -10.14 -16.92 23.86
N GLY A 404 -10.31 -17.48 22.67
CA GLY A 404 -9.82 -16.92 21.41
C GLY A 404 -8.32 -17.14 21.15
N ALA A 405 -7.61 -17.92 21.97
CA ALA A 405 -6.24 -18.30 21.62
C ALA A 405 -6.25 -19.37 20.52
N GLU A 406 -5.51 -19.12 19.44
CA GLU A 406 -5.42 -20.01 18.28
C GLU A 406 -4.15 -20.84 18.29
N ILE A 407 -3.10 -20.33 18.90
CA ILE A 407 -1.81 -21.03 19.02
C ILE A 407 -1.25 -20.93 20.42
N ILE A 408 -0.35 -21.87 20.75
CA ILE A 408 0.59 -21.73 21.87
C ILE A 408 2.02 -21.91 21.40
N LYS A 409 2.88 -21.03 21.90
CA LYS A 409 4.35 -21.19 21.86
C LYS A 409 4.80 -21.84 23.14
N ILE A 410 5.56 -22.93 23.05
CA ILE A 410 6.10 -23.66 24.20
C ILE A 410 7.61 -23.69 24.07
N SER A 411 8.31 -23.28 25.13
CA SER A 411 9.77 -23.38 25.19
C SER A 411 10.23 -24.06 26.48
N VAL A 412 11.25 -24.91 26.35
CA VAL A 412 11.88 -25.58 27.48
C VAL A 412 13.30 -25.05 27.61
N LEU A 413 13.61 -24.48 28.76
CA LEU A 413 14.89 -23.85 29.06
C LEU A 413 15.56 -24.55 30.23
N ARG A 414 16.89 -24.69 30.20
CA ARG A 414 17.66 -25.22 31.32
C ARG A 414 17.88 -24.13 32.37
N VAL A 415 17.69 -24.50 33.63
CA VAL A 415 18.03 -23.65 34.80
C VAL A 415 19.39 -24.10 35.28
N ARG A 416 20.34 -23.16 35.44
CA ARG A 416 21.70 -23.39 35.97
C ARG A 416 21.65 -23.62 37.48
N GLN A 417 22.72 -24.12 38.05
CA GLN A 417 22.85 -24.28 39.50
C GLN A 417 22.73 -22.93 40.25
N SER A 418 23.15 -21.83 39.62
CA SER A 418 22.96 -20.45 40.13
C SER A 418 21.51 -19.97 40.13
N GLY A 419 20.52 -20.79 39.73
CA GLY A 419 19.12 -20.40 39.60
C GLY A 419 18.78 -19.63 38.33
N ARG A 420 19.79 -19.18 37.56
CA ARG A 420 19.55 -18.43 36.29
C ARG A 420 19.04 -19.34 35.17
N VAL A 421 18.03 -18.85 34.45
CA VAL A 421 17.47 -19.52 33.27
C VAL A 421 18.35 -19.23 32.06
N ASN A 422 18.66 -20.25 31.23
CA ASN A 422 19.41 -20.04 30.00
C ASN A 422 18.57 -19.21 29.02
N ARG A 423 19.22 -18.28 28.29
CA ARG A 423 18.53 -17.44 27.29
C ARG A 423 18.03 -18.24 26.09
N LYS A 424 18.82 -19.24 25.62
CA LYS A 424 18.41 -20.09 24.48
C LYS A 424 17.62 -21.31 24.99
N PRO A 425 16.41 -21.59 24.43
CA PRO A 425 15.67 -22.78 24.76
C PRO A 425 16.39 -24.02 24.21
N ILE A 426 16.35 -25.14 24.99
CA ILE A 426 16.80 -26.43 24.50
C ILE A 426 15.78 -27.04 23.51
N TRP A 427 14.53 -26.55 23.56
CA TRP A 427 13.46 -26.95 22.66
C TRP A 427 12.40 -25.84 22.60
N LEU A 428 11.87 -25.63 21.37
CA LEU A 428 10.82 -24.66 21.05
C LEU A 428 9.85 -25.30 20.08
N ALA A 429 8.56 -25.10 20.29
CA ALA A 429 7.52 -25.47 19.35
C ALA A 429 6.33 -24.52 19.41
N TYR A 430 5.60 -24.46 18.29
CA TYR A 430 4.28 -23.87 18.19
C TYR A 430 3.25 -24.97 17.98
N ARG A 431 2.09 -24.85 18.60
CA ARG A 431 0.96 -25.76 18.44
C ARG A 431 -0.28 -24.96 18.14
N VAL A 432 -1.01 -25.36 17.12
CA VAL A 432 -2.36 -24.88 16.84
C VAL A 432 -3.29 -25.43 17.93
N LEU A 433 -4.19 -24.61 18.38
CA LEU A 433 -5.16 -24.97 19.44
C LEU A 433 -6.51 -25.31 18.84
N PRO A 434 -7.27 -26.23 19.46
CA PRO A 434 -8.69 -26.36 19.14
C PRO A 434 -9.44 -25.07 19.53
N SER A 435 -10.48 -24.74 18.80
CA SER A 435 -11.25 -23.47 18.95
C SER A 435 -12.00 -23.30 20.29
N ARG A 436 -11.69 -24.10 21.31
CA ARG A 436 -12.41 -24.09 22.60
C ARG A 436 -11.49 -23.63 23.73
N ALA A 437 -11.95 -22.61 24.47
CA ALA A 437 -11.35 -22.24 25.75
C ALA A 437 -11.58 -23.36 26.79
N GLY A 438 -10.70 -23.46 27.78
CA GLY A 438 -10.86 -24.39 28.89
C GLY A 438 -9.62 -25.20 29.23
N LEU A 439 -9.84 -26.34 29.91
CA LEU A 439 -8.73 -27.19 30.34
C LEU A 439 -8.08 -27.90 29.15
N TYR A 440 -6.84 -27.58 28.90
CA TYR A 440 -6.00 -28.17 27.84
C TYR A 440 -4.90 -29.04 28.47
N ARG A 441 -4.77 -30.26 27.94
CA ARG A 441 -3.72 -31.21 28.35
C ARG A 441 -2.83 -31.51 27.16
N LEU A 442 -1.53 -31.37 27.35
CA LEU A 442 -0.53 -31.58 26.28
C LEU A 442 0.59 -32.48 26.75
N SER A 443 0.97 -33.44 25.90
CA SER A 443 2.17 -34.24 26.08
C SER A 443 3.29 -33.69 25.19
N LEU A 444 4.44 -33.37 25.78
CA LEU A 444 5.66 -33.00 25.07
C LEU A 444 6.50 -34.29 24.91
N ASP A 445 6.28 -34.99 23.82
CA ASP A 445 6.88 -36.30 23.56
C ASP A 445 7.85 -36.36 22.36
N SER A 446 8.17 -35.16 21.79
CA SER A 446 9.08 -35.01 20.66
C SER A 446 10.44 -35.71 20.90
N ARG A 447 10.90 -36.51 19.93
CA ARG A 447 12.22 -37.15 19.96
C ARG A 447 13.34 -36.14 20.20
N ALA A 448 13.25 -34.97 19.58
CA ALA A 448 14.23 -33.88 19.75
C ALA A 448 14.30 -33.38 21.19
N LEU A 449 13.16 -33.21 21.87
CA LEU A 449 13.10 -32.82 23.28
C LEU A 449 13.68 -33.92 24.17
N ARG A 450 13.23 -35.14 23.99
CA ARG A 450 13.67 -36.33 24.80
C ARG A 450 15.19 -36.52 24.77
N ARG A 451 15.82 -36.35 23.60
CA ARG A 451 17.29 -36.42 23.44
C ARG A 451 18.04 -35.37 24.19
N ARG A 452 17.47 -34.14 24.29
CA ARG A 452 18.09 -32.98 24.93
C ARG A 452 17.86 -32.86 26.44
N LEU A 453 16.86 -33.57 26.97
CA LEU A 453 16.57 -33.62 28.41
C LEU A 453 17.55 -34.53 29.13
N LYS A 454 18.50 -33.93 29.87
CA LYS A 454 19.41 -34.58 30.81
C LYS A 454 18.90 -34.37 32.23
N ALA A 455 19.52 -35.03 33.25
CA ALA A 455 19.23 -34.72 34.63
C ALA A 455 19.51 -33.22 34.92
N GLY A 456 18.61 -32.54 35.63
CA GLY A 456 18.70 -31.12 35.91
C GLY A 456 17.33 -30.44 36.11
N LEU A 457 17.38 -29.14 36.39
CA LEU A 457 16.21 -28.30 36.56
C LEU A 457 15.87 -27.60 35.22
N TYR A 458 14.61 -27.61 34.86
CA TYR A 458 14.11 -26.96 33.63
C TYR A 458 12.93 -26.05 33.92
N GLN A 459 12.86 -24.96 33.17
CA GLN A 459 11.71 -24.08 33.12
C GLN A 459 10.98 -24.28 31.79
N ILE A 460 9.66 -24.44 31.89
CA ILE A 460 8.76 -24.57 30.73
C ILE A 460 7.96 -23.28 30.67
N ASN A 461 8.06 -22.57 29.56
CA ASN A 461 7.28 -21.39 29.28
C ASN A 461 6.20 -21.72 28.28
N VAL A 462 4.98 -21.24 28.52
CA VAL A 462 3.83 -21.38 27.64
C VAL A 462 3.24 -20.01 27.39
N THR A 463 3.15 -19.63 26.13
CA THR A 463 2.65 -18.32 25.67
C THR A 463 1.56 -18.55 24.64
N PRO A 464 0.27 -18.28 24.96
CA PRO A 464 -0.83 -18.34 24.00
C PRO A 464 -0.79 -17.14 23.07
N GLY A 465 -1.45 -17.21 21.91
CA GLY A 465 -1.54 -16.11 20.97
C GLY A 465 -2.58 -16.34 19.89
N LEU A 466 -2.78 -15.32 19.05
CA LEU A 466 -3.59 -15.40 17.84
C LEU A 466 -2.73 -15.87 16.64
N SER A 467 -1.45 -15.55 16.64
CA SER A 467 -0.49 -15.96 15.61
C SER A 467 0.92 -16.09 16.18
N LYS A 468 1.89 -16.54 15.38
CA LYS A 468 3.32 -16.57 15.78
C LYS A 468 3.89 -15.19 16.08
N HIS A 469 3.30 -14.15 15.52
CA HIS A 469 3.72 -12.75 15.67
C HIS A 469 2.93 -12.01 16.76
N GLN A 470 1.73 -12.51 17.12
CA GLN A 470 0.84 -11.88 18.11
C GLN A 470 0.66 -12.82 19.31
N LEU A 471 1.66 -12.79 20.18
CA LEU A 471 1.75 -13.63 21.36
C LEU A 471 1.36 -12.86 22.62
N GLY A 472 0.60 -13.52 23.51
CA GLY A 472 0.16 -13.00 24.80
C GLY A 472 1.20 -13.07 25.92
N GLY A 473 0.71 -13.16 27.15
CA GLY A 473 1.54 -13.28 28.34
C GLY A 473 2.10 -14.70 28.51
N THR A 474 3.35 -14.80 28.96
CA THR A 474 4.01 -16.08 29.22
C THR A 474 3.70 -16.56 30.64
N ALA A 475 3.19 -17.79 30.74
CA ALA A 475 3.12 -18.53 32.00
C ALA A 475 4.32 -19.49 32.09
N THR A 476 4.82 -19.71 33.31
CA THR A 476 5.99 -20.54 33.55
C THR A 476 5.72 -21.62 34.60
N THR A 477 6.34 -22.78 34.42
CA THR A 477 6.41 -23.84 35.45
C THR A 477 7.79 -24.46 35.43
N ARG A 478 8.18 -25.16 36.51
CA ARG A 478 9.51 -25.81 36.64
C ARG A 478 9.35 -27.30 36.84
N ILE A 479 10.29 -28.06 36.33
CA ILE A 479 10.39 -29.50 36.54
C ILE A 479 11.85 -29.91 36.76
N ARG A 480 12.05 -30.78 37.73
CA ARG A 480 13.36 -31.42 37.99
C ARG A 480 13.37 -32.84 37.34
N ILE A 481 14.31 -33.06 36.45
CA ILE A 481 14.58 -34.36 35.88
C ILE A 481 15.68 -35.01 36.71
N THR A 482 15.43 -36.23 37.23
CA THR A 482 16.39 -37.01 37.97
C THR A 482 17.00 -38.12 37.10
N ARG A 483 18.15 -38.67 37.50
CA ARG A 483 18.81 -39.77 36.79
C ARG A 483 17.99 -41.07 36.92
N HIS A 484 17.45 -41.30 38.11
CA HIS A 484 16.61 -42.43 38.51
C HIS A 484 15.19 -42.01 38.88
#